data_2f0dfc6a88f1067d13f54182fe2d22d8
#
_entry.id   2f0dfc6a88f1067d13f54182fe2d22d8
#
_cell.length_a   1.000
_cell.length_b   1.000
_cell.length_c   1.000
_cell.angle_alpha   90.00
_cell.angle_beta   90.00
_cell.angle_gamma   90.00
#
_symmetry.space_group_name_H-M   'P 1'
#
loop_
_entity.id
_entity.type
_entity.pdbx_description
1 polymer ?
#
loop_
_entity_poly.entity_id
_entity_poly.type
_entity_poly.pdbx_seq_one_letter_code
_entity_poly.pdbx_strand_id
1 'polypeptide(L)'
;MDKDLKKLDIIILLAGAGKRISGYTKKPKCLIKINHKTILSKNILIWKSLGLKKLNVVLGYKSKLVKEELKSYENSFKINKSYNKSFLSKGNTYSLYLGLKKINGPVLIFDGDLIYDKKILSSFLSSAQLNSILVGPGKASDLECAKVLLDKKGNVKKIVDKESIKKERYKHLRFLGEAIGIIKLSYNHVKKLKKALKIFLSKDENLNLNWEKAFNFFLKTNHLNYYFTRSKKWIEIDDKQDLIKAIKLVKKYNI
;
A
#
# COMPACT_ATOMS: atom_id res chain seq x y z
N MET A 1 1.64 22.76 -7.71
CA MET A 1 1.81 21.30 -7.60
C MET A 1 3.15 20.91 -6.96
N ASP A 2 4.28 21.52 -7.33
CA ASP A 2 5.61 21.08 -6.83
C ASP A 2 5.90 21.31 -5.34
N LYS A 3 5.41 22.42 -4.75
CA LYS A 3 5.64 22.74 -3.32
C LYS A 3 4.93 21.77 -2.36
N ASP A 4 3.78 21.23 -2.72
CA ASP A 4 3.00 20.35 -1.84
C ASP A 4 3.49 18.91 -1.88
N LEU A 5 4.04 18.44 -3.00
CA LEU A 5 4.64 17.11 -3.11
C LEU A 5 5.88 16.95 -2.22
N LYS A 6 6.69 18.02 -2.05
CA LYS A 6 7.87 18.01 -1.16
C LYS A 6 7.52 17.84 0.32
N LYS A 7 6.29 18.18 0.71
CA LYS A 7 5.80 18.02 2.09
C LYS A 7 5.25 16.61 2.36
N LEU A 8 4.97 15.86 1.30
CA LEU A 8 4.31 14.55 1.38
C LEU A 8 5.30 13.50 1.90
N ASP A 9 4.95 12.85 2.98
CA ASP A 9 5.66 11.70 3.50
C ASP A 9 5.23 10.43 2.75
N ILE A 10 6.16 9.52 2.47
CA ILE A 10 5.87 8.18 2.00
C ILE A 10 5.98 7.22 3.18
N ILE A 11 5.00 6.36 3.38
CA ILE A 11 5.13 5.15 4.21
C ILE A 11 5.12 3.94 3.27
N ILE A 12 6.11 3.06 3.42
CA ILE A 12 6.11 1.77 2.74
C ILE A 12 6.19 0.63 3.76
N LEU A 13 5.31 -0.36 3.60
CA LEU A 13 5.18 -1.50 4.51
C LEU A 13 6.04 -2.67 4.02
N LEU A 14 7.20 -2.88 4.63
CA LEU A 14 8.20 -3.89 4.25
C LEU A 14 8.47 -4.91 5.36
N ALA A 15 7.58 -5.01 6.36
CA ALA A 15 7.82 -5.87 7.51
C ALA A 15 7.50 -7.34 7.27
N GLY A 16 6.65 -7.66 6.28
CA GLY A 16 6.13 -9.00 6.04
C GLY A 16 7.17 -10.02 5.58
N ALA A 17 6.99 -11.29 5.98
CA ALA A 17 7.87 -12.40 5.61
C ALA A 17 7.61 -12.95 4.19
N GLY A 18 6.49 -12.63 3.54
CA GLY A 18 6.18 -13.11 2.19
C GLY A 18 6.08 -14.63 2.10
N LYS A 19 5.32 -15.28 3.00
CA LYS A 19 5.26 -16.75 3.12
C LYS A 19 4.90 -17.47 1.81
N ARG A 20 3.98 -16.93 1.00
CA ARG A 20 3.52 -17.55 -0.27
C ARG A 20 4.61 -17.62 -1.35
N ILE A 21 5.60 -16.73 -1.31
CA ILE A 21 6.72 -16.69 -2.27
C ILE A 21 8.03 -17.22 -1.66
N SER A 22 8.03 -17.68 -0.41
CA SER A 22 9.23 -18.13 0.32
C SER A 22 9.92 -19.35 -0.30
N GLY A 23 9.18 -20.18 -1.03
CA GLY A 23 9.74 -21.30 -1.82
C GLY A 23 10.60 -20.85 -3.01
N TYR A 24 10.36 -19.64 -3.52
CA TYR A 24 11.10 -19.07 -4.64
C TYR A 24 12.29 -18.22 -4.19
N THR A 25 12.15 -17.48 -3.09
CA THR A 25 13.21 -16.60 -2.59
C THR A 25 13.32 -16.62 -1.09
N LYS A 26 14.56 -16.60 -0.60
CA LYS A 26 14.85 -16.40 0.83
C LYS A 26 14.99 -14.91 1.20
N LYS A 27 14.92 -14.00 0.23
CA LYS A 27 15.01 -12.56 0.46
C LYS A 27 13.63 -11.98 0.80
N PRO A 28 13.54 -10.81 1.48
CA PRO A 28 12.30 -10.04 1.59
C PRO A 28 11.69 -9.81 0.21
N LYS A 29 10.36 -9.88 0.09
CA LYS A 29 9.63 -9.75 -1.17
C LYS A 29 10.02 -8.48 -1.95
N CYS A 30 10.15 -7.36 -1.25
CA CYS A 30 10.54 -6.07 -1.84
C CYS A 30 11.95 -6.08 -2.48
N LEU A 31 12.80 -7.06 -2.17
CA LEU A 31 14.15 -7.24 -2.73
C LEU A 31 14.20 -8.26 -3.89
N ILE A 32 13.07 -8.78 -4.34
CA ILE A 32 13.00 -9.56 -5.57
C ILE A 32 13.36 -8.65 -6.73
N LYS A 33 14.26 -9.12 -7.60
CA LYS A 33 14.70 -8.39 -8.80
C LYS A 33 13.79 -8.70 -9.99
N ILE A 34 13.38 -7.66 -10.67
CA ILE A 34 12.69 -7.71 -11.95
C ILE A 34 13.43 -6.79 -12.91
N ASN A 35 13.98 -7.36 -13.97
CA ASN A 35 14.83 -6.64 -14.93
C ASN A 35 15.95 -5.86 -14.21
N HIS A 36 16.79 -6.60 -13.46
CA HIS A 36 17.98 -6.14 -12.70
C HIS A 36 17.70 -5.19 -11.51
N LYS A 37 16.50 -4.67 -11.33
CA LYS A 37 16.13 -3.77 -10.23
C LYS A 37 15.22 -4.47 -9.23
N THR A 38 15.41 -4.22 -7.94
CA THR A 38 14.48 -4.72 -6.90
C THR A 38 13.13 -4.01 -7.01
N ILE A 39 12.07 -4.64 -6.51
CA ILE A 39 10.75 -4.00 -6.40
C ILE A 39 10.89 -2.67 -5.65
N LEU A 40 11.62 -2.65 -4.53
CA LEU A 40 11.87 -1.46 -3.74
C LEU A 40 12.58 -0.38 -4.54
N SER A 41 13.67 -0.72 -5.25
CA SER A 41 14.43 0.25 -6.04
C SER A 41 13.62 0.84 -7.19
N LYS A 42 12.76 0.05 -7.85
CA LYS A 42 11.84 0.56 -8.88
C LYS A 42 10.90 1.61 -8.30
N ASN A 43 10.30 1.34 -7.15
CA ASN A 43 9.42 2.28 -6.46
C ASN A 43 10.16 3.57 -6.06
N ILE A 44 11.35 3.46 -5.46
CA ILE A 44 12.16 4.61 -5.06
C ILE A 44 12.53 5.49 -6.26
N LEU A 45 12.88 4.89 -7.40
CA LEU A 45 13.20 5.64 -8.62
C LEU A 45 11.98 6.40 -9.16
N ILE A 46 10.78 5.82 -9.13
CA ILE A 46 9.54 6.51 -9.48
C ILE A 46 9.31 7.69 -8.52
N TRP A 47 9.39 7.48 -7.20
CA TRP A 47 9.18 8.54 -6.22
C TRP A 47 10.19 9.69 -6.36
N LYS A 48 11.48 9.36 -6.59
CA LYS A 48 12.52 10.34 -6.86
C LYS A 48 12.18 11.19 -8.08
N SER A 49 11.76 10.55 -9.18
CA SER A 49 11.40 11.23 -10.43
C SER A 49 10.13 12.09 -10.33
N LEU A 50 9.31 11.90 -9.30
CA LEU A 50 8.14 12.72 -8.97
C LEU A 50 8.43 13.78 -7.90
N GLY A 51 9.68 13.94 -7.48
CA GLY A 51 10.09 14.96 -6.51
C GLY A 51 9.76 14.63 -5.05
N LEU A 52 9.35 13.40 -4.74
CA LEU A 52 9.12 12.94 -3.37
C LEU A 52 10.47 12.70 -2.68
N LYS A 53 10.62 13.13 -1.43
CA LYS A 53 11.93 13.13 -0.72
C LYS A 53 11.90 12.56 0.69
N LYS A 54 10.72 12.27 1.26
CA LYS A 54 10.58 11.79 2.63
C LYS A 54 10.05 10.37 2.63
N LEU A 55 10.88 9.41 3.04
CA LEU A 55 10.57 8.00 3.02
C LEU A 55 10.57 7.42 4.44
N ASN A 56 9.44 6.91 4.89
CA ASN A 56 9.29 6.21 6.16
C ASN A 56 9.09 4.72 5.86
N VAL A 57 10.07 3.91 6.21
CA VAL A 57 10.11 2.48 5.91
C VAL A 57 9.74 1.70 7.16
N VAL A 58 8.76 0.81 7.06
CA VAL A 58 8.41 -0.10 8.16
C VAL A 58 9.04 -1.46 7.91
N LEU A 59 10.03 -1.79 8.70
CA LEU A 59 10.87 -2.97 8.58
C LEU A 59 10.45 -4.08 9.53
N GLY A 60 10.75 -5.33 9.18
CA GLY A 60 10.54 -6.52 10.00
C GLY A 60 11.42 -7.65 9.55
N TYR A 61 10.88 -8.59 8.78
CA TYR A 61 11.61 -9.75 8.26
C TYR A 61 12.88 -9.33 7.51
N LYS A 62 14.02 -9.94 7.92
CA LYS A 62 15.36 -9.70 7.35
C LYS A 62 15.66 -8.22 7.09
N SER A 63 15.30 -7.37 8.04
CA SER A 63 15.46 -5.91 7.95
C SER A 63 16.88 -5.44 7.62
N LYS A 64 17.93 -6.23 7.97
CA LYS A 64 19.33 -5.92 7.61
C LYS A 64 19.51 -5.81 6.09
N LEU A 65 18.94 -6.74 5.31
CA LEU A 65 19.04 -6.73 3.84
C LEU A 65 18.33 -5.53 3.22
N VAL A 66 17.14 -5.17 3.75
CA VAL A 66 16.41 -3.98 3.28
C VAL A 66 17.16 -2.70 3.62
N LYS A 67 17.76 -2.62 4.80
CA LYS A 67 18.61 -1.46 5.17
C LYS A 67 19.80 -1.29 4.24
N GLU A 68 20.45 -2.39 3.85
CA GLU A 68 21.56 -2.34 2.92
C GLU A 68 21.14 -1.76 1.56
N GLU A 69 20.04 -2.23 1.00
CA GLU A 69 19.46 -1.68 -0.23
C GLU A 69 19.17 -0.17 -0.12
N LEU A 70 18.68 0.28 1.04
CA LEU A 70 18.30 1.69 1.27
C LEU A 70 19.49 2.64 1.36
N LYS A 71 20.70 2.17 1.71
CA LYS A 71 21.91 3.02 1.84
C LYS A 71 22.18 3.84 0.58
N SER A 72 22.03 3.23 -0.61
CA SER A 72 22.25 3.91 -1.89
C SER A 72 21.27 5.06 -2.18
N TYR A 73 20.23 5.23 -1.37
CA TYR A 73 19.21 6.26 -1.55
C TYR A 73 19.20 7.32 -0.46
N GLU A 74 20.03 7.20 0.60
CA GLU A 74 20.05 8.13 1.75
C GLU A 74 20.44 9.55 1.34
N ASN A 75 21.24 9.74 0.29
CA ASN A 75 21.55 11.07 -0.26
C ASN A 75 20.37 11.70 -1.04
N SER A 76 19.40 10.90 -1.49
CA SER A 76 18.26 11.38 -2.29
C SER A 76 16.98 11.50 -1.48
N PHE A 77 16.88 10.81 -0.35
CA PHE A 77 15.72 10.76 0.51
C PHE A 77 16.08 10.94 1.98
N LYS A 78 15.24 11.68 2.70
CA LYS A 78 15.22 11.62 4.17
C LYS A 78 14.54 10.33 4.57
N ILE A 79 15.31 9.30 4.96
CA ILE A 79 14.81 7.97 5.27
C ILE A 79 14.66 7.78 6.78
N ASN A 80 13.42 7.60 7.24
CA ASN A 80 13.10 7.21 8.60
C ASN A 80 12.77 5.71 8.63
N LYS A 81 13.22 5.00 9.65
CA LYS A 81 13.04 3.55 9.81
C LYS A 81 12.19 3.28 11.06
N SER A 82 11.12 2.51 10.92
CA SER A 82 10.30 1.94 12.01
C SER A 82 10.40 0.42 11.96
N TYR A 83 10.22 -0.26 13.10
CA TYR A 83 10.44 -1.71 13.16
C TYR A 83 9.23 -2.40 13.76
N ASN A 84 8.58 -3.27 13.00
CA ASN A 84 7.65 -4.26 13.54
C ASN A 84 8.45 -5.50 13.95
N LYS A 85 8.91 -5.53 15.20
CA LYS A 85 9.67 -6.68 15.74
C LYS A 85 8.80 -7.94 15.89
N SER A 86 7.48 -7.77 15.95
CA SER A 86 6.49 -8.84 16.07
C SER A 86 5.81 -9.19 14.73
N PHE A 87 6.50 -9.04 13.62
CA PHE A 87 5.93 -9.21 12.26
C PHE A 87 5.39 -10.63 11.97
N LEU A 88 5.72 -11.62 12.78
CA LEU A 88 5.16 -12.97 12.67
C LEU A 88 3.77 -13.10 13.29
N SER A 89 3.47 -12.29 14.32
CA SER A 89 2.23 -12.31 15.10
C SER A 89 1.40 -11.04 14.96
N LYS A 90 1.99 -9.94 14.44
CA LYS A 90 1.30 -8.67 14.24
C LYS A 90 1.34 -8.27 12.78
N GLY A 91 0.17 -8.16 12.17
CA GLY A 91 -0.05 -7.94 10.74
C GLY A 91 0.40 -6.56 10.22
N ASN A 92 0.04 -6.30 8.96
CA ASN A 92 0.40 -5.04 8.30
C ASN A 92 -0.34 -3.83 8.87
N THR A 93 -1.51 -3.99 9.53
CA THR A 93 -2.16 -2.92 10.30
C THR A 93 -1.26 -2.39 11.41
N TYR A 94 -0.63 -3.28 12.17
CA TYR A 94 0.31 -2.87 13.22
C TYR A 94 1.56 -2.19 12.63
N SER A 95 2.05 -2.69 11.50
CA SER A 95 3.15 -2.05 10.76
C SER A 95 2.75 -0.63 10.32
N LEU A 96 1.56 -0.44 9.76
CA LEU A 96 1.03 0.88 9.39
C LEU A 96 0.97 1.83 10.59
N TYR A 97 0.47 1.36 11.73
CA TYR A 97 0.42 2.16 12.96
C TYR A 97 1.82 2.62 13.40
N LEU A 98 2.83 1.73 13.36
CA LEU A 98 4.21 2.09 13.70
C LEU A 98 4.79 3.14 12.73
N GLY A 99 4.54 2.99 11.43
CA GLY A 99 4.94 3.97 10.41
C GLY A 99 4.31 5.34 10.65
N LEU A 100 3.00 5.36 10.90
CA LEU A 100 2.24 6.60 11.11
C LEU A 100 2.65 7.36 12.38
N LYS A 101 3.17 6.71 13.42
CA LYS A 101 3.65 7.40 14.65
C LYS A 101 4.60 8.55 14.35
N LYS A 102 5.46 8.40 13.34
CA LYS A 102 6.50 9.38 12.96
C LYS A 102 6.00 10.44 11.96
N ILE A 103 4.77 10.35 11.47
CA ILE A 103 4.23 11.26 10.47
C ILE A 103 3.54 12.45 11.13
N ASN A 104 3.93 13.65 10.73
CA ASN A 104 3.32 14.91 11.15
C ASN A 104 2.93 15.77 9.94
N GLY A 105 2.48 15.15 8.87
CA GLY A 105 2.08 15.78 7.62
C GLY A 105 1.14 14.91 6.80
N PRO A 106 0.84 15.32 5.57
CA PRO A 106 0.13 14.47 4.61
C PRO A 106 1.00 13.28 4.22
N VAL A 107 0.37 12.15 3.85
CA VAL A 107 1.08 10.90 3.61
C VAL A 107 0.56 10.15 2.39
N LEU A 108 1.50 9.46 1.73
CA LEU A 108 1.24 8.35 0.82
C LEU A 108 1.61 7.05 1.52
N ILE A 109 0.69 6.11 1.58
CA ILE A 109 0.89 4.78 2.13
C ILE A 109 1.01 3.81 0.97
N PHE A 110 2.02 2.92 1.00
CA PHE A 110 2.27 1.91 -0.03
C PHE A 110 2.41 0.52 0.59
N ASP A 111 1.82 -0.47 -0.05
CA ASP A 111 2.23 -1.85 0.13
C ASP A 111 3.58 -2.10 -0.54
N GLY A 112 4.37 -3.03 0.03
CA GLY A 112 5.79 -3.17 -0.30
C GLY A 112 6.12 -4.04 -1.52
N ASP A 113 5.12 -4.54 -2.22
CA ASP A 113 5.21 -5.57 -3.24
C ASP A 113 4.60 -5.17 -4.59
N LEU A 114 4.39 -3.86 -4.77
CA LEU A 114 3.77 -3.30 -5.96
C LEU A 114 4.79 -3.00 -7.06
N ILE A 115 4.42 -3.35 -8.29
CA ILE A 115 5.00 -2.85 -9.54
C ILE A 115 3.90 -2.09 -10.28
N TYR A 116 4.21 -0.89 -10.74
CA TYR A 116 3.25 -0.06 -11.48
C TYR A 116 3.94 0.94 -12.40
N ASP A 117 3.22 1.36 -13.45
CA ASP A 117 3.67 2.45 -14.34
C ASP A 117 3.66 3.79 -13.57
N LYS A 118 4.74 4.56 -13.67
CA LYS A 118 4.87 5.92 -13.10
C LYS A 118 3.64 6.80 -13.38
N LYS A 119 3.03 6.67 -14.57
CA LYS A 119 1.85 7.47 -14.96
C LYS A 119 0.66 7.25 -14.05
N ILE A 120 0.48 6.04 -13.50
CA ILE A 120 -0.60 5.75 -12.54
C ILE A 120 -0.40 6.61 -11.28
N LEU A 121 0.79 6.62 -10.72
CA LEU A 121 1.06 7.39 -9.51
C LEU A 121 1.02 8.90 -9.77
N SER A 122 1.59 9.37 -10.88
CA SER A 122 1.58 10.80 -11.21
C SER A 122 0.13 11.32 -11.40
N SER A 123 -0.73 10.58 -12.08
CA SER A 123 -2.14 10.93 -12.25
C SER A 123 -2.90 10.92 -10.91
N PHE A 124 -2.61 9.93 -10.05
CA PHE A 124 -3.19 9.87 -8.71
C PHE A 124 -2.77 11.06 -7.84
N LEU A 125 -1.50 11.46 -7.90
CA LEU A 125 -0.99 12.63 -7.18
C LEU A 125 -1.60 13.93 -7.67
N SER A 126 -1.79 14.07 -8.99
CA SER A 126 -2.38 15.27 -9.62
C SER A 126 -3.89 15.35 -9.45
N SER A 127 -4.56 14.28 -9.02
CA SER A 127 -5.99 14.30 -8.80
C SER A 127 -6.37 15.25 -7.66
N ALA A 128 -7.47 16.00 -7.82
CA ALA A 128 -8.02 16.87 -6.79
C ALA A 128 -8.55 16.12 -5.56
N GLN A 129 -8.70 14.80 -5.66
CA GLN A 129 -9.19 13.93 -4.60
C GLN A 129 -8.16 13.80 -3.48
N LEU A 130 -8.35 14.54 -2.41
CA LEU A 130 -7.64 14.34 -1.14
C LEU A 130 -8.26 13.16 -0.39
N ASN A 131 -7.47 12.50 0.47
CA ASN A 131 -7.94 11.37 1.28
C ASN A 131 -8.57 10.28 0.41
N SER A 132 -7.79 9.72 -0.47
CA SER A 132 -8.25 8.76 -1.47
C SER A 132 -7.42 7.49 -1.52
N ILE A 133 -8.09 6.39 -1.86
CA ILE A 133 -7.49 5.11 -2.19
C ILE A 133 -7.39 4.97 -3.70
N LEU A 134 -6.26 4.46 -4.18
CA LEU A 134 -6.06 4.13 -5.59
C LEU A 134 -6.72 2.78 -5.89
N VAL A 135 -7.61 2.78 -6.88
CA VAL A 135 -8.39 1.61 -7.30
C VAL A 135 -8.13 1.35 -8.78
N GLY A 136 -7.98 0.09 -9.14
CA GLY A 136 -7.81 -0.34 -10.52
C GLY A 136 -8.87 -1.35 -10.97
N PRO A 137 -8.83 -1.75 -12.25
CA PRO A 137 -9.65 -2.83 -12.74
C PRO A 137 -9.38 -4.12 -11.97
N GLY A 138 -10.43 -4.79 -11.52
CA GLY A 138 -10.38 -6.07 -10.82
C GLY A 138 -11.61 -6.90 -11.13
N LYS A 139 -11.68 -8.11 -10.60
CA LYS A 139 -12.83 -9.01 -10.73
C LYS A 139 -13.52 -9.19 -9.39
N ALA A 140 -14.84 -9.01 -9.37
CA ALA A 140 -15.65 -9.22 -8.16
C ALA A 140 -15.53 -10.65 -7.60
N SER A 141 -15.30 -11.63 -8.48
CA SER A 141 -15.13 -13.05 -8.15
C SER A 141 -13.74 -13.45 -7.68
N ASP A 142 -12.74 -12.55 -7.82
CA ASP A 142 -11.37 -12.85 -7.41
C ASP A 142 -11.28 -12.90 -5.88
N LEU A 143 -10.81 -13.99 -5.31
CA LEU A 143 -10.69 -14.19 -3.87
C LEU A 143 -9.35 -13.71 -3.31
N GLU A 144 -8.38 -13.40 -4.17
CA GLU A 144 -7.04 -13.00 -3.75
C GLU A 144 -6.86 -11.47 -3.64
N CYS A 145 -7.76 -10.67 -4.25
CA CYS A 145 -7.65 -9.22 -4.24
C CYS A 145 -8.51 -8.55 -3.14
N ALA A 146 -8.09 -7.36 -2.72
CA ALA A 146 -8.87 -6.46 -1.88
C ALA A 146 -9.85 -5.65 -2.74
N LYS A 147 -11.16 -5.77 -2.51
CA LYS A 147 -12.23 -5.17 -3.30
C LYS A 147 -12.77 -3.90 -2.66
N VAL A 148 -12.84 -2.83 -3.41
CA VAL A 148 -13.45 -1.56 -2.97
C VAL A 148 -14.93 -1.56 -3.34
N LEU A 149 -15.78 -1.36 -2.33
CA LEU A 149 -17.23 -1.29 -2.48
C LEU A 149 -17.73 0.12 -2.13
N LEU A 150 -18.65 0.62 -2.96
CA LEU A 150 -19.28 1.93 -2.79
C LEU A 150 -20.70 1.80 -2.26
N ASP A 151 -21.14 2.81 -1.50
CA ASP A 151 -22.54 2.99 -1.16
C ASP A 151 -23.34 3.55 -2.36
N LYS A 152 -24.66 3.74 -2.18
CA LYS A 152 -25.54 4.31 -3.21
C LYS A 152 -25.18 5.75 -3.61
N LYS A 153 -24.47 6.48 -2.74
CA LYS A 153 -23.99 7.85 -2.99
C LYS A 153 -22.62 7.90 -3.67
N GLY A 154 -21.99 6.73 -3.93
CA GLY A 154 -20.68 6.64 -4.57
C GLY A 154 -19.49 6.82 -3.62
N ASN A 155 -19.68 6.81 -2.30
CA ASN A 155 -18.58 6.87 -1.34
C ASN A 155 -17.98 5.49 -1.09
N VAL A 156 -16.68 5.43 -0.79
CA VAL A 156 -16.05 4.19 -0.32
C VAL A 156 -16.68 3.78 1.01
N LYS A 157 -17.36 2.65 1.01
CA LYS A 157 -18.08 2.14 2.19
C LYS A 157 -17.39 0.95 2.82
N LYS A 158 -16.73 0.13 2.00
CA LYS A 158 -16.11 -1.11 2.46
C LYS A 158 -14.92 -1.49 1.60
N ILE A 159 -13.88 -2.02 2.23
CA ILE A 159 -12.77 -2.70 1.57
C ILE A 159 -12.84 -4.16 2.00
N VAL A 160 -13.08 -5.06 1.06
CA VAL A 160 -13.26 -6.50 1.33
C VAL A 160 -11.98 -7.23 0.96
N ASP A 161 -11.23 -7.64 1.97
CA ASP A 161 -9.96 -8.36 1.81
C ASP A 161 -10.21 -9.86 1.62
N LYS A 162 -9.73 -10.40 0.50
CA LYS A 162 -9.65 -11.84 0.19
C LYS A 162 -10.90 -12.66 0.51
N GLU A 163 -12.06 -12.11 0.15
CA GLU A 163 -13.37 -12.68 0.45
C GLU A 163 -14.33 -12.48 -0.73
N SER A 164 -15.26 -13.40 -0.94
CA SER A 164 -16.33 -13.23 -1.93
C SER A 164 -17.26 -12.08 -1.54
N ILE A 165 -17.61 -11.23 -2.52
CA ILE A 165 -18.58 -10.15 -2.35
C ILE A 165 -20.01 -10.56 -2.76
N LYS A 166 -20.23 -11.83 -3.15
CA LYS A 166 -21.58 -12.39 -3.44
C LYS A 166 -22.43 -12.61 -2.19
N LYS A 167 -21.84 -12.43 -0.99
CA LYS A 167 -22.57 -12.58 0.29
C LYS A 167 -23.69 -11.56 0.41
N GLU A 168 -24.80 -11.96 1.02
CA GLU A 168 -26.00 -11.15 1.27
C GLU A 168 -25.67 -9.77 1.84
N ARG A 169 -24.74 -9.73 2.80
CA ARG A 169 -24.29 -8.48 3.49
C ARG A 169 -23.71 -7.41 2.57
N TYR A 170 -23.37 -7.73 1.31
CA TYR A 170 -22.80 -6.79 0.34
C TYR A 170 -23.75 -6.42 -0.78
N LYS A 171 -24.95 -6.98 -0.87
CA LYS A 171 -25.91 -6.75 -1.96
C LYS A 171 -26.30 -5.28 -2.14
N HIS A 172 -26.26 -4.49 -1.06
CA HIS A 172 -26.59 -3.06 -1.10
C HIS A 172 -25.40 -2.17 -1.52
N LEU A 173 -24.24 -2.76 -1.76
CA LEU A 173 -23.01 -2.06 -2.15
C LEU A 173 -22.64 -2.38 -3.61
N ARG A 174 -22.03 -1.39 -4.28
CA ARG A 174 -21.57 -1.54 -5.65
C ARG A 174 -20.08 -1.80 -5.70
N PHE A 175 -19.66 -2.84 -6.42
CA PHE A 175 -18.25 -3.10 -6.70
C PHE A 175 -17.66 -2.02 -7.60
N LEU A 176 -16.56 -1.42 -7.17
CA LEU A 176 -15.80 -0.42 -7.93
C LEU A 176 -14.62 -1.06 -8.67
N GLY A 177 -13.81 -1.83 -7.96
CA GLY A 177 -12.57 -2.42 -8.48
C GLY A 177 -11.69 -2.95 -7.35
N GLU A 178 -10.42 -3.17 -7.67
CA GLU A 178 -9.40 -3.68 -6.78
C GLU A 178 -8.58 -2.54 -6.17
N ALA A 179 -8.37 -2.59 -4.85
CA ALA A 179 -7.45 -1.67 -4.16
C ALA A 179 -6.01 -1.99 -4.56
N ILE A 180 -5.29 -1.00 -5.08
CA ILE A 180 -3.89 -1.19 -5.57
C ILE A 180 -2.87 -1.13 -4.42
N GLY A 181 -3.30 -0.94 -3.16
CA GLY A 181 -2.37 -0.81 -2.05
C GLY A 181 -1.65 0.55 -1.97
N ILE A 182 -2.25 1.60 -2.57
CA ILE A 182 -1.75 2.98 -2.48
C ILE A 182 -2.85 3.90 -1.95
N ILE A 183 -2.57 4.64 -0.86
CA ILE A 183 -3.54 5.53 -0.22
C ILE A 183 -2.90 6.89 0.02
N LYS A 184 -3.61 7.97 -0.33
CA LYS A 184 -3.21 9.36 -0.09
C LYS A 184 -4.08 9.97 1.01
N LEU A 185 -3.47 10.51 2.06
CA LEU A 185 -4.19 11.14 3.18
C LEU A 185 -3.64 12.53 3.50
N SER A 186 -4.53 13.47 3.77
CA SER A 186 -4.21 14.77 4.35
C SER A 186 -3.77 14.62 5.81
N TYR A 187 -3.10 15.62 6.35
CA TYR A 187 -2.66 15.62 7.74
C TYR A 187 -3.82 15.39 8.74
N ASN A 188 -4.97 16.01 8.49
CA ASN A 188 -6.15 15.82 9.36
C ASN A 188 -6.65 14.38 9.35
N HIS A 189 -6.65 13.71 8.19
CA HIS A 189 -7.01 12.29 8.08
C HIS A 189 -5.95 11.38 8.72
N VAL A 190 -4.68 11.73 8.62
CA VAL A 190 -3.59 11.03 9.33
C VAL A 190 -3.82 11.06 10.84
N LYS A 191 -4.17 12.22 11.42
CA LYS A 191 -4.49 12.33 12.86
C LYS A 191 -5.67 11.45 13.25
N LYS A 192 -6.74 11.47 12.46
CA LYS A 192 -7.93 10.64 12.69
C LYS A 192 -7.61 9.15 12.55
N LEU A 193 -6.84 8.76 11.52
CA LEU A 193 -6.42 7.37 11.32
C LEU A 193 -5.53 6.87 12.46
N LYS A 194 -4.59 7.67 12.96
CA LYS A 194 -3.78 7.32 14.15
C LYS A 194 -4.65 6.99 15.36
N LYS A 195 -5.67 7.81 15.63
CA LYS A 195 -6.63 7.56 16.73
C LYS A 195 -7.42 6.27 16.51
N ALA A 196 -7.95 6.08 15.30
CA ALA A 196 -8.70 4.88 14.95
C ALA A 196 -7.85 3.61 15.08
N LEU A 197 -6.60 3.64 14.58
CA LEU A 197 -5.68 2.50 14.67
C LEU A 197 -5.30 2.19 16.13
N LYS A 198 -5.11 3.20 16.99
CA LYS A 198 -4.85 2.99 18.43
C LYS A 198 -6.00 2.23 19.08
N ILE A 199 -7.26 2.64 18.81
CA ILE A 199 -8.46 1.97 19.32
C ILE A 199 -8.60 0.57 18.70
N PHE A 200 -8.42 0.42 17.39
CA PHE A 200 -8.54 -0.86 16.70
C PHE A 200 -7.55 -1.90 17.24
N LEU A 201 -6.30 -1.50 17.43
CA LEU A 201 -5.20 -2.35 17.90
C LEU A 201 -5.16 -2.55 19.43
N SER A 202 -6.07 -1.94 20.20
CA SER A 202 -6.18 -2.23 21.63
C SER A 202 -6.84 -3.59 21.92
N LYS A 203 -7.42 -4.21 20.90
CA LYS A 203 -7.97 -5.57 20.97
C LYS A 203 -6.97 -6.54 20.37
N ASP A 204 -6.60 -7.58 21.11
CA ASP A 204 -5.59 -8.56 20.69
C ASP A 204 -5.98 -9.29 19.41
N GLU A 205 -7.27 -9.59 19.23
CA GLU A 205 -7.82 -10.18 18.00
C GLU A 205 -7.54 -9.40 16.73
N ASN A 206 -7.29 -8.08 16.83
CA ASN A 206 -7.02 -7.20 15.71
C ASN A 206 -5.54 -7.06 15.37
N LEU A 207 -4.64 -7.54 16.22
CA LEU A 207 -3.19 -7.32 16.05
C LEU A 207 -2.62 -7.95 14.78
N ASN A 208 -3.18 -9.09 14.34
CA ASN A 208 -2.72 -9.81 13.13
C ASN A 208 -3.56 -9.51 11.88
N LEU A 209 -4.47 -8.54 11.95
CA LEU A 209 -5.34 -8.21 10.82
C LEU A 209 -4.64 -7.31 9.80
N ASN A 210 -5.10 -7.42 8.53
CA ASN A 210 -4.68 -6.57 7.44
C ASN A 210 -5.30 -5.17 7.54
N TRP A 211 -4.62 -4.18 6.93
CA TRP A 211 -4.99 -2.77 7.01
C TRP A 211 -6.41 -2.49 6.48
N GLU A 212 -6.96 -3.29 5.59
CA GLU A 212 -8.32 -3.19 5.08
C GLU A 212 -9.36 -3.27 6.21
N LYS A 213 -9.13 -4.15 7.18
CA LYS A 213 -10.02 -4.26 8.35
C LYS A 213 -9.97 -3.01 9.21
N ALA A 214 -8.78 -2.44 9.41
CA ALA A 214 -8.61 -1.20 10.15
C ALA A 214 -9.18 0.01 9.41
N PHE A 215 -9.03 0.07 8.07
CA PHE A 215 -9.70 1.10 7.27
C PHE A 215 -11.23 0.95 7.31
N ASN A 216 -11.77 -0.26 7.31
CA ASN A 216 -13.21 -0.46 7.52
C ASN A 216 -13.69 0.04 8.89
N PHE A 217 -12.86 -0.08 9.92
CA PHE A 217 -13.14 0.52 11.24
C PHE A 217 -13.11 2.06 11.16
N PHE A 218 -12.10 2.62 10.50
CA PHE A 218 -11.96 4.06 10.27
C PHE A 218 -13.13 4.64 9.47
N LEU A 219 -13.61 3.93 8.45
CA LEU A 219 -14.72 4.34 7.57
C LEU A 219 -16.09 4.37 8.28
N LYS A 220 -16.22 3.89 9.51
CA LYS A 220 -17.47 4.03 10.29
C LYS A 220 -17.79 5.49 10.62
N THR A 221 -16.75 6.33 10.79
CA THR A 221 -16.88 7.73 11.22
C THR A 221 -16.15 8.73 10.33
N ASN A 222 -15.49 8.25 9.27
CA ASN A 222 -14.70 9.07 8.37
C ASN A 222 -14.98 8.70 6.92
N HIS A 223 -14.68 9.64 6.01
CA HIS A 223 -14.82 9.42 4.57
C HIS A 223 -13.47 9.18 3.93
N LEU A 224 -13.43 8.31 2.92
CA LEU A 224 -12.31 8.10 2.02
C LEU A 224 -12.85 8.18 0.60
N ASN A 225 -12.24 9.03 -0.22
CA ASN A 225 -12.49 9.10 -1.65
C ASN A 225 -11.77 7.96 -2.36
N TYR A 226 -11.92 7.87 -3.67
CA TYR A 226 -11.14 6.98 -4.50
C TYR A 226 -10.64 7.71 -5.75
N TYR A 227 -9.56 7.20 -6.30
CA TYR A 227 -9.12 7.51 -7.66
C TYR A 227 -9.09 6.21 -8.45
N PHE A 228 -9.91 6.11 -9.49
CA PHE A 228 -9.98 4.92 -10.33
C PHE A 228 -9.06 5.08 -11.54
N THR A 229 -8.02 4.24 -11.65
CA THR A 229 -7.22 4.15 -12.86
C THR A 229 -7.78 3.10 -13.81
N ARG A 230 -7.92 3.43 -15.09
CA ARG A 230 -8.26 2.44 -16.13
C ARG A 230 -7.05 1.62 -16.57
N SER A 231 -5.85 2.02 -16.15
CA SER A 231 -4.62 1.35 -16.51
C SER A 231 -4.52 -0.04 -15.85
N LYS A 232 -4.11 -1.03 -16.63
CA LYS A 232 -3.76 -2.38 -16.16
C LYS A 232 -2.25 -2.57 -16.00
N LYS A 233 -1.47 -1.47 -16.01
CA LYS A 233 0.00 -1.51 -15.93
C LYS A 233 0.45 -1.48 -14.46
N TRP A 234 -0.09 -2.38 -13.67
CA TRP A 234 0.29 -2.57 -12.27
C TRP A 234 0.04 -4.02 -11.86
N ILE A 235 0.71 -4.47 -10.83
CA ILE A 235 0.55 -5.79 -10.23
C ILE A 235 1.09 -5.81 -8.81
N GLU A 236 0.39 -6.49 -7.90
CA GLU A 236 0.88 -6.94 -6.60
C GLU A 236 1.53 -8.31 -6.76
N ILE A 237 2.69 -8.53 -6.15
CA ILE A 237 3.42 -9.78 -6.25
C ILE A 237 3.26 -10.55 -4.95
N ASP A 238 2.36 -11.51 -4.94
CA ASP A 238 2.07 -12.33 -3.77
C ASP A 238 2.72 -13.71 -3.85
N ASP A 239 2.80 -14.26 -5.04
CA ASP A 239 3.31 -15.61 -5.29
C ASP A 239 4.21 -15.69 -6.55
N LYS A 240 4.61 -16.90 -6.94
CA LYS A 240 5.45 -17.16 -8.12
C LYS A 240 4.75 -16.80 -9.43
N GLN A 241 3.44 -17.00 -9.51
CA GLN A 241 2.68 -16.70 -10.74
C GLN A 241 2.60 -15.19 -10.97
N ASP A 242 2.39 -14.42 -9.91
CA ASP A 242 2.38 -12.97 -9.98
C ASP A 242 3.75 -12.43 -10.35
N LEU A 243 4.84 -13.03 -9.85
CA LEU A 243 6.20 -12.67 -10.27
C LEU A 243 6.40 -12.89 -11.77
N ILE A 244 5.94 -14.00 -12.32
CA ILE A 244 6.01 -14.27 -13.77
C ILE A 244 5.21 -13.23 -14.57
N LYS A 245 3.99 -12.89 -14.09
CA LYS A 245 3.17 -11.83 -14.70
C LYS A 245 3.87 -10.47 -14.61
N ALA A 246 4.48 -10.14 -13.47
CA ALA A 246 5.22 -8.89 -13.26
C ALA A 246 6.42 -8.77 -14.21
N ILE A 247 7.19 -9.84 -14.41
CA ILE A 247 8.30 -9.86 -15.39
C ILE A 247 7.79 -9.57 -16.80
N LYS A 248 6.70 -10.22 -17.22
CA LYS A 248 6.07 -9.98 -18.52
C LYS A 248 5.57 -8.54 -18.65
N LEU A 249 4.93 -8.01 -17.59
CA LEU A 249 4.42 -6.64 -17.55
C LEU A 249 5.54 -5.61 -17.72
N VAL A 250 6.62 -5.76 -16.94
CA VAL A 250 7.77 -4.87 -16.97
C VAL A 250 8.44 -4.89 -18.36
N LYS A 251 8.64 -6.09 -18.95
CA LYS A 251 9.20 -6.24 -20.30
C LYS A 251 8.31 -5.58 -21.35
N LYS A 252 6.99 -5.83 -21.30
CA LYS A 252 6.03 -5.34 -22.30
C LYS A 252 5.91 -3.82 -22.33
N TYR A 253 5.94 -3.17 -21.16
CA TYR A 253 5.66 -1.73 -21.02
C TYR A 253 6.87 -0.90 -20.62
N ASN A 254 8.03 -1.51 -20.47
CA ASN A 254 9.28 -0.88 -20.03
C ASN A 254 9.13 -0.05 -18.74
N ILE A 255 8.53 -0.66 -17.72
CA ILE A 255 8.26 -0.05 -16.39
C ILE A 255 9.15 -0.61 -15.29
#